data_6ae2815d388a2fbe503bc7d4a7b83794
#
_entry.id   6ae2815d388a2fbe503bc7d4a7b83794
#
_cell.length_a   1.000
_cell.length_b   1.000
_cell.length_c   1.000
_cell.angle_alpha   90.00
_cell.angle_beta   90.00
_cell.angle_gamma   90.00
#
_symmetry.space_group_name_H-M   'P 1'
#
loop_
_entity.id
_entity.type
_entity.pdbx_description
1 polymer ?
#
loop_
_entity_poly.entity_id
_entity_poly.type
_entity_poly.pdbx_seq_one_letter_code
_entity_poly.pdbx_strand_id
1 'polypeptide(L)'
;MMELHTYLAEAYKRGYEIRYKDKKEAQELKMHYFKVKEDLPRVQVVLSFLQGIVPAGQCQLLLDVGSGRGVFLFPLLREFPELEVTSLDILPHRVELMQCLHDGGITNLHPLQENICTWDAPDKSFDVVTMLEVMEHIPDTEAVVRNAVRLARNYIIVSVPSKPDDNPEHIHLFTNEDLKELFLKNGCSKVKFMSVTNHRVMVVKVES
;
A
#
# COMPACT_ATOMS: atom_id res chain seq x y z
N MET A 1 13.80 21.90 2.13
CA MET A 1 12.89 20.88 1.58
C MET A 1 11.56 21.04 2.31
N MET A 2 10.43 21.13 1.60
CA MET A 2 9.11 21.27 2.21
C MET A 2 8.77 20.01 3.01
N GLU A 3 8.19 20.16 4.20
CA GLU A 3 7.76 19.00 4.98
C GLU A 3 6.69 18.20 4.23
N LEU A 4 6.73 16.87 4.31
CA LEU A 4 5.81 15.98 3.59
C LEU A 4 4.34 16.33 3.86
N HIS A 5 4.01 16.65 5.11
CA HIS A 5 2.68 17.08 5.50
C HIS A 5 2.19 18.33 4.75
N THR A 6 3.03 19.35 4.62
CA THR A 6 2.72 20.60 3.89
C THR A 6 2.54 20.31 2.40
N TYR A 7 3.44 19.50 1.82
CA TYR A 7 3.35 19.09 0.42
C TYR A 7 2.02 18.38 0.09
N LEU A 8 1.61 17.42 0.92
CA LEU A 8 0.35 16.71 0.75
C LEU A 8 -0.86 17.65 0.91
N ALA A 9 -0.82 18.58 1.88
CA ALA A 9 -1.90 19.54 2.09
C ALA A 9 -2.12 20.46 0.89
N GLU A 10 -1.03 20.96 0.32
CA GLU A 10 -1.09 21.82 -0.88
C GLU A 10 -1.56 21.05 -2.12
N ALA A 11 -1.07 19.82 -2.33
CA ALA A 11 -1.52 18.97 -3.42
C ALA A 11 -3.02 18.66 -3.29
N TYR A 12 -3.46 18.25 -2.10
CA TYR A 12 -4.88 17.99 -1.87
C TYR A 12 -5.75 19.21 -2.15
N LYS A 13 -5.37 20.39 -1.64
CA LYS A 13 -6.12 21.63 -1.86
C LYS A 13 -6.29 21.93 -3.35
N ARG A 14 -5.20 21.87 -4.11
CA ARG A 14 -5.25 22.08 -5.57
C ARG A 14 -6.17 21.07 -6.26
N GLY A 15 -6.02 19.79 -5.96
CA GLY A 15 -6.84 18.74 -6.58
C GLY A 15 -8.32 18.85 -6.18
N TYR A 16 -8.60 19.20 -4.94
CA TYR A 16 -9.96 19.45 -4.49
C TYR A 16 -10.63 20.59 -5.25
N GLU A 17 -9.90 21.71 -5.44
CA GLU A 17 -10.37 22.86 -6.24
C GLU A 17 -10.62 22.47 -7.70
N ILE A 18 -9.79 21.59 -8.28
CA ILE A 18 -9.97 21.09 -9.65
C ILE A 18 -11.23 20.23 -9.76
N ARG A 19 -11.45 19.31 -8.81
CA ARG A 19 -12.57 18.36 -8.85
C ARG A 19 -13.92 18.98 -8.50
N TYR A 20 -13.94 19.98 -7.65
CA TYR A 20 -15.15 20.55 -7.05
C TYR A 20 -15.33 22.03 -7.32
N LYS A 21 -14.97 22.49 -8.51
CA LYS A 21 -15.02 23.91 -8.95
C LYS A 21 -16.33 24.63 -8.63
N ASP A 22 -17.45 23.90 -8.64
CA ASP A 22 -18.80 24.45 -8.45
C ASP A 22 -19.31 24.33 -7.00
N LYS A 23 -18.58 23.68 -6.12
CA LYS A 23 -18.94 23.58 -4.69
C LYS A 23 -18.34 24.74 -3.92
N LYS A 24 -19.19 25.70 -3.49
CA LYS A 24 -18.79 26.93 -2.78
C LYS A 24 -18.09 26.74 -1.42
N GLU A 25 -18.06 25.52 -0.89
CA GLU A 25 -17.36 25.18 0.33
C GLU A 25 -16.26 24.18 0.00
N ALA A 26 -15.03 24.70 -0.21
CA ALA A 26 -13.87 23.87 0.00
C ALA A 26 -13.93 23.40 1.46
N GLN A 27 -14.32 22.16 1.70
CA GLN A 27 -14.22 21.59 3.05
C GLN A 27 -12.78 21.79 3.50
N GLU A 28 -12.60 22.51 4.62
CA GLU A 28 -11.28 22.63 5.23
C GLU A 28 -10.68 21.24 5.28
N LEU A 29 -9.50 21.08 4.65
CA LEU A 29 -8.79 19.81 4.68
C LEU A 29 -8.60 19.42 6.15
N LYS A 30 -9.38 18.47 6.59
CA LYS A 30 -9.15 17.84 7.89
C LYS A 30 -7.94 16.95 7.73
N MET A 31 -6.74 17.49 7.95
CA MET A 31 -5.47 16.77 7.83
C MET A 31 -5.44 15.46 8.64
N HIS A 32 -6.34 15.26 9.59
CA HIS A 32 -6.48 13.99 10.26
C HIS A 32 -6.96 12.82 9.36
N TYR A 33 -7.43 13.10 8.14
CA TYR A 33 -7.70 12.04 7.16
C TYR A 33 -6.44 11.37 6.63
N PHE A 34 -5.32 12.08 6.63
CA PHE A 34 -4.01 11.52 6.29
C PHE A 34 -3.25 11.12 7.56
N LYS A 35 -2.48 10.05 7.47
CA LYS A 35 -1.62 9.59 8.57
C LYS A 35 -0.17 9.59 8.11
N VAL A 36 0.48 10.73 8.28
CA VAL A 36 1.89 10.89 7.96
C VAL A 36 2.72 10.46 9.16
N LYS A 37 3.34 9.28 9.08
CA LYS A 37 4.27 8.73 10.08
C LYS A 37 5.45 8.12 9.35
N GLU A 38 6.54 8.89 9.29
CA GLU A 38 7.71 8.53 8.50
C GLU A 38 8.64 7.54 9.20
N ASP A 39 8.64 7.49 10.50
CA ASP A 39 9.59 6.76 11.36
C ASP A 39 9.07 5.39 11.85
N LEU A 40 7.95 4.90 11.32
CA LEU A 40 7.42 3.60 11.72
C LEU A 40 8.38 2.47 11.29
N PRO A 41 8.87 1.63 12.23
CA PRO A 41 9.86 0.60 11.91
C PRO A 41 9.45 -0.33 10.76
N ARG A 42 8.17 -0.74 10.68
CA ARG A 42 7.68 -1.59 9.59
C ARG A 42 7.74 -0.88 8.23
N VAL A 43 7.45 0.43 8.19
CA VAL A 43 7.54 1.23 6.96
C VAL A 43 9.01 1.35 6.53
N GLN A 44 9.91 1.68 7.47
CA GLN A 44 11.33 1.83 7.20
C GLN A 44 11.98 0.55 6.66
N VAL A 45 11.60 -0.61 7.19
CA VAL A 45 12.10 -1.91 6.71
C VAL A 45 11.66 -2.17 5.28
N VAL A 46 10.42 -1.84 4.92
CA VAL A 46 9.91 -2.01 3.55
C VAL A 46 10.59 -1.03 2.59
N LEU A 47 10.72 0.26 2.97
CA LEU A 47 11.44 1.25 2.16
C LEU A 47 12.91 0.83 1.93
N SER A 48 13.58 0.32 2.97
CA SER A 48 14.96 -0.17 2.84
C SER A 48 15.10 -1.34 1.86
N PHE A 49 14.10 -2.24 1.81
CA PHE A 49 14.08 -3.29 0.79
C PHE A 49 13.90 -2.69 -0.61
N LEU A 50 12.95 -1.75 -0.77
CA LEU A 50 12.69 -1.10 -2.05
C LEU A 50 13.88 -0.26 -2.54
N GLN A 51 14.66 0.35 -1.65
CA GLN A 51 15.92 1.04 -1.98
C GLN A 51 16.95 0.12 -2.68
N GLY A 52 16.87 -1.19 -2.44
CA GLY A 52 17.71 -2.18 -3.11
C GLY A 52 17.26 -2.53 -4.53
N ILE A 53 15.98 -2.37 -4.86
CA ILE A 53 15.42 -2.86 -6.13
C ILE A 53 14.90 -1.76 -7.06
N VAL A 54 14.39 -0.64 -6.54
CA VAL A 54 13.86 0.47 -7.35
C VAL A 54 14.97 1.15 -8.16
N PRO A 55 16.07 1.62 -7.56
CA PRO A 55 17.17 2.25 -8.33
C PRO A 55 17.87 1.27 -9.30
N ALA A 56 17.80 -0.04 -9.02
CA ALA A 56 18.32 -1.07 -9.91
C ALA A 56 17.41 -1.38 -11.12
N GLY A 57 16.29 -0.67 -11.27
CA GLY A 57 15.33 -0.88 -12.36
C GLY A 57 14.49 -2.16 -12.25
N GLN A 58 14.49 -2.79 -11.06
CA GLN A 58 13.72 -4.02 -10.81
C GLN A 58 12.30 -3.77 -10.32
N CYS A 59 11.95 -2.52 -10.06
CA CYS A 59 10.61 -2.10 -9.71
C CYS A 59 10.34 -0.71 -10.31
N GLN A 60 9.40 -0.64 -11.23
CA GLN A 60 8.89 0.58 -11.86
C GLN A 60 7.39 0.75 -11.60
N LEU A 61 6.67 -0.34 -11.46
CA LEU A 61 5.23 -0.39 -11.21
C LEU A 61 4.97 -1.08 -9.87
N LEU A 62 4.41 -0.36 -8.92
CA LEU A 62 4.06 -0.88 -7.60
C LEU A 62 2.55 -0.79 -7.36
N LEU A 63 1.97 -1.87 -6.87
CA LEU A 63 0.59 -1.89 -6.35
C LEU A 63 0.64 -1.84 -4.82
N ASP A 64 0.07 -0.79 -4.23
CA ASP A 64 -0.15 -0.67 -2.80
C ASP A 64 -1.61 -0.98 -2.48
N VAL A 65 -1.86 -2.16 -1.91
CA VAL A 65 -3.20 -2.65 -1.57
C VAL A 65 -3.57 -2.17 -0.17
N GLY A 66 -4.76 -1.58 -0.03
CA GLY A 66 -5.25 -1.07 1.24
C GLY A 66 -4.44 0.13 1.72
N SER A 67 -4.13 1.07 0.83
CA SER A 67 -3.31 2.26 1.16
C SER A 67 -3.87 3.10 2.32
N GLY A 68 -5.18 2.98 2.59
CA GLY A 68 -5.87 3.53 3.74
C GLY A 68 -5.66 5.04 3.89
N ARG A 69 -5.00 5.44 4.99
CA ARG A 69 -4.69 6.85 5.31
C ARG A 69 -3.29 7.28 4.86
N GLY A 70 -2.60 6.46 4.06
CA GLY A 70 -1.32 6.78 3.46
C GLY A 70 -0.08 6.56 4.35
N VAL A 71 -0.19 5.76 5.42
CA VAL A 71 0.91 5.52 6.38
C VAL A 71 2.20 5.05 5.71
N PHE A 72 2.07 4.14 4.74
CA PHE A 72 3.18 3.67 3.92
C PHE A 72 3.28 4.45 2.61
N LEU A 73 2.15 4.70 1.96
CA LEU A 73 2.07 5.31 0.64
C LEU A 73 2.80 6.66 0.55
N PHE A 74 2.64 7.55 1.52
CA PHE A 74 3.24 8.88 1.44
C PHE A 74 4.77 8.87 1.62
N PRO A 75 5.35 8.16 2.59
CA PRO A 75 6.79 7.95 2.61
C PRO A 75 7.33 7.30 1.35
N LEU A 76 6.60 6.32 0.76
CA LEU A 76 6.98 5.67 -0.49
C LEU A 76 7.07 6.67 -1.66
N LEU A 77 6.02 7.45 -1.89
CA LEU A 77 5.96 8.45 -2.97
C LEU A 77 7.03 9.52 -2.85
N ARG A 78 7.40 9.90 -1.62
CA ARG A 78 8.48 10.86 -1.37
C ARG A 78 9.85 10.27 -1.64
N GLU A 79 10.09 9.03 -1.21
CA GLU A 79 11.38 8.35 -1.36
C GLU A 79 11.67 7.97 -2.82
N PHE A 80 10.62 7.62 -3.57
CA PHE A 80 10.72 7.15 -4.95
C PHE A 80 9.80 7.96 -5.89
N PRO A 81 10.15 9.22 -6.21
CA PRO A 81 9.28 10.10 -7.01
C PRO A 81 9.06 9.62 -8.46
N GLU A 82 9.93 8.74 -8.97
CA GLU A 82 9.81 8.17 -10.31
C GLU A 82 9.08 6.80 -10.33
N LEU A 83 8.68 6.29 -9.16
CA LEU A 83 7.96 5.03 -9.07
C LEU A 83 6.48 5.24 -9.35
N GLU A 84 5.93 4.54 -10.32
CA GLU A 84 4.49 4.56 -10.61
C GLU A 84 3.77 3.68 -9.58
N VAL A 85 2.90 4.28 -8.78
CA VAL A 85 2.22 3.62 -7.66
C VAL A 85 0.71 3.60 -7.89
N THR A 86 0.16 2.41 -8.07
CA THR A 86 -1.31 2.21 -8.00
C THR A 86 -1.70 2.01 -6.55
N SER A 87 -2.51 2.93 -6.01
CA SER A 87 -3.08 2.87 -4.66
C SER A 87 -4.48 2.27 -4.75
N LEU A 88 -4.62 1.02 -4.33
CA LEU A 88 -5.88 0.29 -4.35
C LEU A 88 -6.52 0.30 -2.97
N ASP A 89 -7.77 0.71 -2.89
CA ASP A 89 -8.57 0.63 -1.67
C ASP A 89 -10.03 0.31 -2.02
N ILE A 90 -10.73 -0.41 -1.15
CA ILE A 90 -12.15 -0.73 -1.33
C ILE A 90 -13.07 0.43 -0.92
N LEU A 91 -12.58 1.33 -0.07
CA LEU A 91 -13.36 2.41 0.52
C LEU A 91 -13.34 3.65 -0.39
N PRO A 92 -14.50 4.06 -0.97
CA PRO A 92 -14.56 5.14 -1.95
C PRO A 92 -14.02 6.47 -1.40
N HIS A 93 -14.25 6.79 -0.12
CA HIS A 93 -13.74 8.01 0.48
C HIS A 93 -12.20 8.04 0.61
N ARG A 94 -11.52 6.88 0.70
CA ARG A 94 -10.06 6.78 0.68
C ARG A 94 -9.52 7.05 -0.71
N VAL A 95 -10.14 6.40 -1.69
CA VAL A 95 -9.78 6.60 -3.10
C VAL A 95 -9.98 8.05 -3.52
N GLU A 96 -11.07 8.68 -3.11
CA GLU A 96 -11.33 10.10 -3.42
C GLU A 96 -10.26 11.04 -2.85
N LEU A 97 -9.79 10.79 -1.61
CA LEU A 97 -8.69 11.56 -1.03
C LEU A 97 -7.41 11.43 -1.85
N MET A 98 -7.05 10.21 -2.26
CA MET A 98 -5.88 9.94 -3.08
C MET A 98 -6.04 10.54 -4.48
N GLN A 99 -7.26 10.56 -5.03
CA GLN A 99 -7.54 11.20 -6.31
C GLN A 99 -7.35 12.72 -6.25
N CYS A 100 -7.71 13.37 -5.16
CA CYS A 100 -7.39 14.79 -4.97
C CYS A 100 -5.87 15.03 -4.94
N LEU A 101 -5.09 14.13 -4.36
CA LEU A 101 -3.63 14.23 -4.36
C LEU A 101 -3.05 14.09 -5.78
N HIS A 102 -3.54 13.11 -6.55
CA HIS A 102 -3.15 12.94 -7.96
C HIS A 102 -3.46 14.19 -8.78
N ASP A 103 -4.71 14.65 -8.77
CA ASP A 103 -5.17 15.82 -9.53
C ASP A 103 -4.45 17.12 -9.09
N GLY A 104 -3.98 17.15 -7.85
CA GLY A 104 -3.20 18.25 -7.28
C GLY A 104 -1.71 18.22 -7.58
N GLY A 105 -1.24 17.25 -8.37
CA GLY A 105 0.12 17.20 -8.92
C GLY A 105 1.01 16.05 -8.42
N ILE A 106 0.47 15.07 -7.68
CA ILE A 106 1.19 13.83 -7.38
C ILE A 106 0.89 12.82 -8.49
N THR A 107 1.45 13.05 -9.67
CA THR A 107 1.05 12.38 -10.92
C THR A 107 1.46 10.92 -11.02
N ASN A 108 2.45 10.49 -10.26
CA ASN A 108 2.89 9.09 -10.15
C ASN A 108 2.05 8.25 -9.16
N LEU A 109 1.00 8.83 -8.57
CA LEU A 109 0.00 8.16 -7.74
C LEU A 109 -1.26 7.88 -8.57
N HIS A 110 -1.65 6.61 -8.72
CA HIS A 110 -2.83 6.17 -9.48
C HIS A 110 -3.87 5.54 -8.54
N PRO A 111 -4.82 6.30 -8.00
CA PRO A 111 -5.84 5.77 -7.10
C PRO A 111 -6.84 4.90 -7.84
N LEU A 112 -7.18 3.76 -7.24
CA LEU A 112 -8.11 2.80 -7.82
C LEU A 112 -9.05 2.25 -6.74
N GLN A 113 -10.36 2.28 -7.00
CA GLN A 113 -11.35 1.65 -6.14
C GLN A 113 -11.65 0.25 -6.66
N GLU A 114 -11.04 -0.75 -6.02
CA GLU A 114 -11.25 -2.16 -6.36
C GLU A 114 -11.08 -3.06 -5.14
N ASN A 115 -11.64 -4.27 -5.25
CA ASN A 115 -11.45 -5.31 -4.25
C ASN A 115 -10.35 -6.27 -4.72
N ILE A 116 -9.24 -6.33 -3.98
CA ILE A 116 -8.11 -7.21 -4.31
C ILE A 116 -8.51 -8.67 -4.47
N CYS A 117 -9.53 -9.15 -3.75
CA CYS A 117 -9.98 -10.54 -3.85
C CYS A 117 -10.59 -10.90 -5.20
N THR A 118 -11.16 -9.92 -5.92
CA THR A 118 -11.96 -10.14 -7.14
C THR A 118 -11.51 -9.30 -8.33
N TRP A 119 -10.53 -8.41 -8.14
CA TRP A 119 -10.07 -7.53 -9.21
C TRP A 119 -9.41 -8.31 -10.35
N ASP A 120 -9.95 -8.13 -11.57
CA ASP A 120 -9.54 -8.82 -12.78
C ASP A 120 -8.60 -7.95 -13.65
N ALA A 121 -7.51 -7.45 -13.05
CA ALA A 121 -6.44 -6.83 -13.83
C ALA A 121 -5.59 -7.91 -14.53
N PRO A 122 -4.85 -7.57 -15.60
CA PRO A 122 -3.97 -8.52 -16.29
C PRO A 122 -2.93 -9.13 -15.35
N ASP A 123 -2.58 -10.40 -15.57
CA ASP A 123 -1.55 -11.09 -14.82
C ASP A 123 -0.20 -10.37 -14.91
N LYS A 124 0.58 -10.43 -13.83
CA LYS A 124 1.94 -9.86 -13.79
C LYS A 124 1.98 -8.36 -14.16
N SER A 125 0.95 -7.59 -13.76
CA SER A 125 0.84 -6.16 -14.06
C SER A 125 1.80 -5.30 -13.25
N PHE A 126 2.22 -5.75 -12.06
CA PHE A 126 3.06 -4.98 -11.14
C PHE A 126 4.35 -5.70 -10.81
N ASP A 127 5.45 -4.95 -10.71
CA ASP A 127 6.73 -5.51 -10.31
C ASP A 127 6.73 -5.92 -8.85
N VAL A 128 6.07 -5.11 -8.02
CA VAL A 128 5.90 -5.35 -6.58
C VAL A 128 4.45 -5.11 -6.16
N VAL A 129 3.93 -5.96 -5.30
CA VAL A 129 2.65 -5.77 -4.61
C VAL A 129 2.92 -5.62 -3.12
N THR A 130 2.41 -4.56 -2.50
CA THR A 130 2.49 -4.34 -1.04
C THR A 130 1.11 -4.50 -0.41
N MET A 131 1.06 -5.16 0.75
CA MET A 131 -0.14 -5.34 1.58
C MET A 131 0.26 -5.13 3.05
N LEU A 132 0.26 -3.87 3.50
CA LEU A 132 0.73 -3.53 4.84
C LEU A 132 -0.44 -3.23 5.76
N GLU A 133 -0.66 -4.10 6.75
CA GLU A 133 -1.79 -4.03 7.69
C GLU A 133 -3.13 -4.15 6.94
N VAL A 134 -3.27 -5.20 6.14
CA VAL A 134 -4.42 -5.44 5.27
C VAL A 134 -5.01 -6.81 5.47
N MET A 135 -4.18 -7.86 5.47
CA MET A 135 -4.63 -9.25 5.46
C MET A 135 -5.42 -9.64 6.70
N GLU A 136 -5.11 -9.02 7.85
CA GLU A 136 -5.82 -9.22 9.11
C GLU A 136 -7.29 -8.79 9.09
N HIS A 137 -7.67 -7.93 8.12
CA HIS A 137 -9.03 -7.43 7.95
C HIS A 137 -9.87 -8.22 6.94
N ILE A 138 -9.25 -9.10 6.14
CA ILE A 138 -9.92 -9.73 4.99
C ILE A 138 -10.32 -11.17 5.32
N PRO A 139 -11.64 -11.50 5.28
CA PRO A 139 -12.11 -12.86 5.59
C PRO A 139 -11.55 -13.94 4.67
N ASP A 140 -11.47 -13.69 3.36
CA ASP A 140 -10.94 -14.62 2.37
C ASP A 140 -9.47 -14.36 2.07
N THR A 141 -8.60 -14.79 2.98
CA THR A 141 -7.14 -14.62 2.87
C THR A 141 -6.55 -15.41 1.70
N GLU A 142 -7.17 -16.52 1.31
CA GLU A 142 -6.76 -17.30 0.14
C GLU A 142 -6.97 -16.55 -1.16
N ALA A 143 -8.13 -15.89 -1.33
CA ALA A 143 -8.40 -15.07 -2.52
C ALA A 143 -7.45 -13.88 -2.63
N VAL A 144 -7.16 -13.20 -1.52
CA VAL A 144 -6.19 -12.10 -1.49
C VAL A 144 -4.82 -12.57 -1.97
N VAL A 145 -4.29 -13.66 -1.40
CA VAL A 145 -2.93 -14.13 -1.72
C VAL A 145 -2.87 -14.62 -3.15
N ARG A 146 -3.85 -15.42 -3.59
CA ARG A 146 -3.92 -15.91 -4.97
C ARG A 146 -3.89 -14.75 -5.97
N ASN A 147 -4.68 -13.69 -5.72
CA ASN A 147 -4.73 -12.55 -6.62
C ASN A 147 -3.46 -11.67 -6.53
N ALA A 148 -2.90 -11.45 -5.35
CA ALA A 148 -1.63 -10.77 -5.21
C ALA A 148 -0.49 -11.48 -5.94
N VAL A 149 -0.42 -12.83 -5.85
CA VAL A 149 0.57 -13.64 -6.59
C VAL A 149 0.37 -13.55 -8.09
N ARG A 150 -0.87 -13.57 -8.56
CA ARG A 150 -1.22 -13.40 -9.97
C ARG A 150 -0.76 -12.04 -10.51
N LEU A 151 -0.96 -10.97 -9.75
CA LEU A 151 -0.65 -9.60 -10.16
C LEU A 151 0.84 -9.26 -10.07
N ALA A 152 1.58 -9.86 -9.13
CA ALA A 152 3.00 -9.56 -8.91
C ALA A 152 3.91 -10.27 -9.90
N ARG A 153 4.90 -9.55 -10.47
CA ARG A 153 5.98 -10.11 -11.29
C ARG A 153 7.12 -10.68 -10.43
N ASN A 154 7.59 -9.88 -9.47
CA ASN A 154 8.83 -10.15 -8.76
C ASN A 154 8.63 -10.41 -7.28
N TYR A 155 7.97 -9.49 -6.57
CA TYR A 155 7.88 -9.56 -5.12
C TYR A 155 6.50 -9.18 -4.59
N ILE A 156 6.15 -9.78 -3.45
CA ILE A 156 5.05 -9.34 -2.61
C ILE A 156 5.62 -9.01 -1.24
N ILE A 157 5.21 -7.88 -0.66
CA ILE A 157 5.61 -7.46 0.67
C ILE A 157 4.37 -7.34 1.54
N VAL A 158 4.39 -8.03 2.66
CA VAL A 158 3.26 -8.09 3.60
C VAL A 158 3.71 -7.61 4.97
N SER A 159 2.88 -6.83 5.64
CA SER A 159 2.97 -6.68 7.09
C SER A 159 1.64 -6.99 7.76
N VAL A 160 1.72 -7.61 8.94
CA VAL A 160 0.57 -7.90 9.81
C VAL A 160 0.96 -7.72 11.27
N PRO A 161 0.02 -7.47 12.19
CA PRO A 161 0.28 -7.48 13.63
C PRO A 161 0.90 -8.80 14.08
N SER A 162 1.84 -8.75 15.03
CA SER A 162 2.48 -9.94 15.59
C SER A 162 1.88 -10.40 16.92
N LYS A 163 0.99 -9.59 17.48
CA LYS A 163 0.30 -9.82 18.75
C LYS A 163 -1.17 -9.42 18.61
N PRO A 164 -2.06 -10.00 19.41
CA PRO A 164 -3.44 -9.52 19.51
C PRO A 164 -3.46 -8.05 19.94
N ASP A 165 -4.42 -7.31 19.43
CA ASP A 165 -4.73 -5.94 19.84
C ASP A 165 -6.24 -5.75 20.05
N ASP A 166 -6.66 -4.55 20.43
CA ASP A 166 -8.07 -4.25 20.72
C ASP A 166 -8.86 -3.79 19.49
N ASN A 167 -8.29 -3.89 18.29
CA ASN A 167 -8.99 -3.51 17.07
C ASN A 167 -9.99 -4.60 16.66
N PRO A 168 -11.32 -4.36 16.74
CA PRO A 168 -12.33 -5.35 16.39
C PRO A 168 -12.35 -5.71 14.90
N GLU A 169 -11.69 -4.93 14.04
CA GLU A 169 -11.55 -5.20 12.61
C GLU A 169 -10.43 -6.20 12.31
N HIS A 170 -9.56 -6.51 13.29
CA HIS A 170 -8.52 -7.54 13.15
C HIS A 170 -9.12 -8.91 13.41
N ILE A 171 -9.60 -9.57 12.36
CA ILE A 171 -10.25 -10.88 12.45
C ILE A 171 -9.27 -12.05 12.35
N HIS A 172 -8.00 -11.79 11.97
CA HIS A 172 -6.94 -12.77 11.88
C HIS A 172 -5.69 -12.35 12.65
N LEU A 173 -5.04 -13.30 13.29
CA LEU A 173 -3.70 -13.17 13.85
C LEU A 173 -2.81 -14.25 13.23
N PHE A 174 -2.00 -13.88 12.27
CA PHE A 174 -1.13 -14.81 11.55
C PHE A 174 0.16 -15.11 12.29
N THR A 175 0.58 -16.36 12.33
CA THR A 175 1.94 -16.78 12.66
C THR A 175 2.85 -16.67 11.41
N ASN A 176 4.16 -16.81 11.60
CA ASN A 176 5.09 -16.90 10.45
C ASN A 176 4.80 -18.13 9.59
N GLU A 177 4.42 -19.23 10.24
CA GLU A 177 4.09 -20.50 9.61
C GLU A 177 2.85 -20.36 8.74
N ASP A 178 1.77 -19.75 9.27
CA ASP A 178 0.52 -19.52 8.52
C ASP A 178 0.78 -18.71 7.25
N LEU A 179 1.49 -17.58 7.38
CA LEU A 179 1.84 -16.73 6.24
C LEU A 179 2.69 -17.48 5.22
N LYS A 180 3.73 -18.20 5.69
CA LYS A 180 4.62 -18.96 4.81
C LYS A 180 3.85 -20.04 4.04
N GLU A 181 3.03 -20.82 4.72
CA GLU A 181 2.24 -21.90 4.09
C GLU A 181 1.28 -21.32 3.04
N LEU A 182 0.57 -20.24 3.39
CA LEU A 182 -0.39 -19.59 2.52
C LEU A 182 0.24 -19.10 1.21
N PHE A 183 1.42 -18.49 1.27
CA PHE A 183 2.11 -17.97 0.06
C PHE A 183 2.79 -19.08 -0.76
N LEU A 184 3.44 -20.06 -0.11
CA LEU A 184 4.06 -21.18 -0.82
C LEU A 184 3.03 -22.05 -1.56
N LYS A 185 1.89 -22.30 -0.95
CA LYS A 185 0.77 -23.02 -1.56
C LYS A 185 0.23 -22.30 -2.81
N ASN A 186 0.34 -20.98 -2.89
CA ASN A 186 -0.11 -20.16 -4.02
C ASN A 186 1.01 -19.88 -5.06
N GLY A 187 2.09 -20.66 -5.09
CA GLY A 187 3.10 -20.61 -6.14
C GLY A 187 4.23 -19.63 -5.90
N CYS A 188 4.52 -19.27 -4.66
CA CYS A 188 5.69 -18.47 -4.32
C CYS A 188 6.89 -19.39 -4.01
N SER A 189 8.10 -18.94 -4.40
CA SER A 189 9.31 -19.79 -4.28
C SER A 189 10.07 -19.58 -2.98
N LYS A 190 10.12 -18.34 -2.49
CA LYS A 190 10.93 -17.96 -1.32
C LYS A 190 10.21 -16.95 -0.46
N VAL A 191 10.32 -17.15 0.84
CA VAL A 191 9.76 -16.27 1.87
C VAL A 191 10.88 -15.85 2.82
N LYS A 192 10.98 -14.57 3.11
CA LYS A 192 11.92 -14.01 4.10
C LYS A 192 11.16 -13.14 5.08
N PHE A 193 11.27 -13.47 6.37
CA PHE A 193 10.72 -12.64 7.43
C PHE A 193 11.75 -11.64 7.94
N MET A 194 11.27 -10.46 8.30
CA MET A 194 12.02 -9.41 8.97
C MET A 194 11.32 -9.10 10.29
N SER A 195 12.08 -9.14 11.39
CA SER A 195 11.54 -8.84 12.72
C SER A 195 11.41 -7.33 12.91
N VAL A 196 10.19 -6.92 13.22
CA VAL A 196 9.85 -5.54 13.56
C VAL A 196 9.03 -5.55 14.85
N THR A 197 9.23 -4.58 15.71
CA THR A 197 8.48 -4.48 16.97
C THR A 197 6.98 -4.49 16.71
N ASN A 198 6.27 -5.44 17.33
CA ASN A 198 4.82 -5.66 17.24
C ASN A 198 4.27 -6.01 15.86
N HIS A 199 5.11 -6.20 14.83
CA HIS A 199 4.67 -6.57 13.48
C HIS A 199 5.54 -7.70 12.93
N ARG A 200 4.97 -8.46 11.99
CA ARG A 200 5.69 -9.34 11.08
C ARG A 200 5.77 -8.66 9.73
N VAL A 201 6.95 -8.52 9.20
CA VAL A 201 7.14 -8.08 7.81
C VAL A 201 7.71 -9.25 7.03
N MET A 202 7.08 -9.56 5.91
CA MET A 202 7.46 -10.68 5.06
C MET A 202 7.69 -10.19 3.63
N VAL A 203 8.80 -10.58 3.04
CA VAL A 203 9.08 -10.44 1.61
C VAL A 203 8.99 -11.80 0.95
N VAL A 204 8.20 -11.88 -0.08
CA VAL A 204 7.93 -13.09 -0.85
C VAL A 204 8.45 -12.89 -2.27
N LYS A 205 9.21 -13.84 -2.79
CA LYS A 205 9.59 -13.88 -4.19
C LYS A 205 8.58 -14.72 -4.95
N VAL A 206 7.99 -14.14 -5.99
CA VAL A 206 7.07 -14.81 -6.90
C VAL A 206 7.87 -15.58 -7.96
N GLU A 207 7.39 -16.75 -8.36
CA GLU A 207 7.96 -17.49 -9.49
C GLU A 207 7.64 -16.81 -10.82
N SER A 208 8.64 -16.82 -11.71
CA SER A 208 8.56 -16.24 -13.05
C SER A 208 7.73 -17.13 -13.96
#